data_dd0267d759b3fe7729237f6f8f5b7a59
#
_entry.id   dd0267d759b3fe7729237f6f8f5b7a59
#
_cell.length_a   1.000
_cell.length_b   1.000
_cell.length_c   1.000
_cell.angle_alpha   90.00
_cell.angle_beta   90.00
_cell.angle_gamma   90.00
#
_symmetry.space_group_name_H-M   'P 1'
#
loop_
_entity.id
_entity.type
_entity.pdbx_description
1 polymer ?
#
loop_
_entity_poly.entity_id
_entity_poly.type
_entity_poly.pdbx_seq_one_letter_code
_entity_poly.pdbx_strand_id
1 'polypeptide(L)'
;LDYMDLCVDLYQNDLTAYASQWSTPWYQAMAGEVPILTADIQSNADDSVNVWDADQFAEATKGLDTTTVFAFGLPSWGVLTMRDNVGETSGLWGVCSGPAAGFDGGTYIGISSQSERKDTAWEFVKFCTLNEDTANWWIEYSQGDTVSLKSALDKHKDDENQIYGGEKLYQFWLDQAQYIDTSKVTRYDKGIGDAWGNAISSVKTGEKTKDEAISDFYDTIEATYPEITVNR
;
A
#
# COMPACT_ATOMS: atom_id res chain seq x y z
N LEU A 1 -3.26 19.42 1.21
CA LEU A 1 -2.06 20.26 1.25
C LEU A 1 -1.10 19.80 2.33
N ASP A 2 -1.57 19.55 3.54
CA ASP A 2 -0.73 19.07 4.67
C ASP A 2 -0.02 17.75 4.35
N TYR A 3 -0.67 16.86 3.57
CA TYR A 3 -0.06 15.61 3.14
C TYR A 3 1.09 15.82 2.15
N MET A 4 0.96 16.76 1.21
CA MET A 4 2.05 17.13 0.30
C MET A 4 3.24 17.69 1.10
N ASP A 5 2.99 18.56 2.06
CA ASP A 5 4.04 19.14 2.91
C ASP A 5 4.77 18.06 3.71
N LEU A 6 4.03 17.10 4.28
CA LEU A 6 4.62 15.97 4.99
C LEU A 6 5.51 15.13 4.05
N CYS A 7 5.05 14.79 2.85
CA CYS A 7 5.82 14.01 1.88
C CYS A 7 7.12 14.74 1.46
N VAL A 8 7.03 16.04 1.25
CA VAL A 8 8.18 16.88 0.88
C VAL A 8 9.18 16.96 2.03
N ASP A 9 8.70 17.19 3.26
CA ASP A 9 9.54 17.29 4.45
C ASP A 9 10.28 15.97 4.72
N LEU A 10 9.58 14.82 4.68
CA LEU A 10 10.20 13.51 4.84
C LEU A 10 11.28 13.25 3.79
N TYR A 11 11.04 13.62 2.53
CA TYR A 11 12.00 13.44 1.45
C TYR A 11 13.21 14.35 1.60
N GLN A 12 12.99 15.64 1.86
CA GLN A 12 14.09 16.64 1.96
C GLN A 12 14.98 16.44 3.20
N ASN A 13 14.50 15.74 4.20
CA ASN A 13 15.26 15.41 5.40
C ASN A 13 15.81 13.97 5.38
N ASP A 14 15.82 13.30 4.23
CA ASP A 14 16.30 11.92 4.06
C ASP A 14 15.65 10.91 5.01
N LEU A 15 14.36 11.10 5.30
CA LEU A 15 13.56 10.23 6.17
C LEU A 15 12.76 9.17 5.39
N THR A 16 13.06 8.98 4.11
CA THR A 16 12.44 7.97 3.25
C THR A 16 13.47 6.96 2.77
N ALA A 17 13.09 5.70 2.68
CA ALA A 17 13.97 4.63 2.19
C ALA A 17 14.08 4.57 0.65
N TYR A 18 13.40 5.47 -0.08
CA TYR A 18 13.37 5.52 -1.55
C TYR A 18 13.04 4.17 -2.22
N ALA A 19 12.24 3.36 -1.55
CA ALA A 19 11.90 2.02 -1.97
C ALA A 19 10.51 2.01 -2.60
N SER A 20 10.44 1.96 -3.93
CA SER A 20 9.18 1.82 -4.65
C SER A 20 8.50 0.50 -4.32
N GLN A 21 7.20 0.51 -4.15
CA GLN A 21 6.41 -0.70 -3.86
C GLN A 21 6.73 -1.82 -4.87
N TRP A 22 6.89 -3.03 -4.39
CA TRP A 22 7.26 -4.25 -5.14
C TRP A 22 8.71 -4.28 -5.66
N SER A 23 9.54 -3.29 -5.37
CA SER A 23 10.96 -3.33 -5.70
C SER A 23 11.77 -4.15 -4.68
N THR A 24 12.97 -4.57 -5.06
CA THR A 24 13.87 -5.28 -4.15
C THR A 24 14.13 -4.52 -2.85
N PRO A 25 14.46 -3.21 -2.86
CA PRO A 25 14.65 -2.45 -1.62
C PRO A 25 13.38 -2.35 -0.77
N TRP A 26 12.19 -2.40 -1.39
CA TRP A 26 10.93 -2.40 -0.63
C TRP A 26 10.75 -3.69 0.19
N TYR A 27 11.08 -4.85 -0.39
CA TYR A 27 11.07 -6.11 0.36
C TYR A 27 12.18 -6.16 1.43
N GLN A 28 13.37 -5.65 1.13
CA GLN A 28 14.46 -5.57 2.11
C GLN A 28 14.09 -4.66 3.29
N ALA A 29 13.39 -3.55 3.02
CA ALA A 29 12.91 -2.64 4.06
C ALA A 29 12.01 -3.33 5.09
N MET A 30 11.25 -4.35 4.71
CA MET A 30 10.44 -5.16 5.63
C MET A 30 11.28 -6.00 6.60
N ALA A 31 12.52 -6.31 6.24
CA ALA A 31 13.49 -6.92 7.15
C ALA A 31 14.16 -5.89 8.07
N GLY A 32 13.77 -4.62 8.00
CA GLY A 32 14.24 -3.55 8.87
C GLY A 32 15.47 -2.79 8.38
N GLU A 33 16.13 -3.24 7.31
CA GLU A 33 17.33 -2.59 6.77
C GLU A 33 17.31 -2.53 5.25
N VAL A 34 17.74 -1.38 4.71
CA VAL A 34 17.92 -1.19 3.26
C VAL A 34 19.26 -0.50 3.00
N PRO A 35 19.91 -0.73 1.84
CA PRO A 35 21.04 0.08 1.41
C PRO A 35 20.67 1.56 1.30
N ILE A 36 21.59 2.44 1.70
CA ILE A 36 21.46 3.89 1.46
C ILE A 36 21.73 4.13 -0.02
N LEU A 37 20.69 4.37 -0.77
CA LEU A 37 20.77 4.51 -2.23
C LEU A 37 21.32 5.88 -2.61
N THR A 38 22.20 5.91 -3.63
CA THR A 38 22.63 7.15 -4.27
C THR A 38 21.48 7.73 -5.10
N ALA A 39 21.57 9.03 -5.43
CA ALA A 39 20.56 9.69 -6.25
C ALA A 39 20.35 9.00 -7.61
N ASP A 40 21.40 8.46 -8.20
CA ASP A 40 21.36 7.76 -9.49
C ASP A 40 20.56 6.45 -9.40
N ILE A 41 20.73 5.70 -8.30
CA ILE A 41 19.98 4.46 -8.07
C ILE A 41 18.52 4.75 -7.68
N GLN A 42 18.30 5.83 -6.90
CA GLN A 42 16.96 6.23 -6.41
C GLN A 42 16.03 6.69 -7.53
N SER A 43 16.57 7.38 -8.52
CA SER A 43 15.75 8.06 -9.52
C SER A 43 15.26 7.16 -10.66
N ASN A 44 15.78 5.92 -10.77
CA ASN A 44 15.69 5.12 -12.01
C ASN A 44 16.09 5.93 -13.27
N ALA A 45 16.78 7.07 -13.08
CA ALA A 45 17.16 7.98 -14.16
C ALA A 45 18.29 7.41 -15.01
N ASP A 46 19.03 6.47 -14.44
CA ASP A 46 19.95 5.63 -15.18
C ASP A 46 19.32 4.22 -15.29
N ASP A 47 18.99 3.80 -16.51
CA ASP A 47 18.52 2.43 -16.82
C ASP A 47 19.54 1.34 -16.41
N SER A 48 20.66 1.73 -15.79
CA SER A 48 21.74 0.84 -15.36
C SER A 48 21.38 -0.05 -14.16
N VAL A 49 20.43 0.34 -13.32
CA VAL A 49 20.02 -0.43 -12.14
C VAL A 49 18.52 -0.74 -12.15
N ASN A 50 18.21 -2.00 -12.44
CA ASN A 50 16.83 -2.47 -12.33
C ASN A 50 16.50 -2.84 -10.88
N VAL A 51 15.80 -1.96 -10.16
CA VAL A 51 15.42 -2.16 -8.74
C VAL A 51 14.42 -3.30 -8.54
N TRP A 52 13.82 -3.83 -9.60
CA TRP A 52 12.95 -5.02 -9.58
C TRP A 52 13.68 -6.33 -9.89
N ASP A 53 14.98 -6.26 -10.20
CA ASP A 53 15.85 -7.41 -10.37
C ASP A 53 16.77 -7.52 -9.16
N ALA A 54 16.58 -8.58 -8.36
CA ALA A 54 17.28 -8.74 -7.09
C ALA A 54 18.81 -8.88 -7.27
N ASP A 55 19.25 -9.55 -8.35
CA ASP A 55 20.69 -9.78 -8.59
C ASP A 55 21.37 -8.49 -9.07
N GLN A 56 20.74 -7.74 -9.98
CA GLN A 56 21.24 -6.45 -10.44
C GLN A 56 21.26 -5.43 -9.30
N PHE A 57 20.21 -5.39 -8.49
CA PHE A 57 20.15 -4.50 -7.33
C PHE A 57 21.22 -4.84 -6.30
N ALA A 58 21.43 -6.12 -5.97
CA ALA A 58 22.44 -6.55 -5.02
C ALA A 58 23.87 -6.20 -5.49
N GLU A 59 24.18 -6.34 -6.78
CA GLU A 59 25.48 -5.96 -7.32
C GLU A 59 25.68 -4.42 -7.32
N ALA A 60 24.63 -3.65 -7.66
CA ALA A 60 24.68 -2.19 -7.69
C ALA A 60 24.81 -1.57 -6.29
N THR A 61 24.31 -2.24 -5.26
CA THR A 61 24.33 -1.76 -3.86
C THR A 61 25.44 -2.37 -3.02
N LYS A 62 26.30 -3.18 -3.63
CA LYS A 62 27.38 -3.87 -2.96
C LYS A 62 28.34 -2.92 -2.28
N GLY A 63 28.44 -3.04 -0.95
CA GLY A 63 29.34 -2.23 -0.13
C GLY A 63 28.79 -0.85 0.22
N LEU A 64 27.54 -0.55 -0.09
CA LEU A 64 26.85 0.61 0.46
C LEU A 64 26.53 0.39 1.94
N ASP A 65 26.51 1.46 2.70
CA ASP A 65 25.98 1.46 4.06
C ASP A 65 24.46 1.20 4.03
N THR A 66 23.92 0.65 5.12
CA THR A 66 22.49 0.42 5.30
C THR A 66 21.86 1.43 6.25
N THR A 67 20.57 1.63 6.11
CA THR A 67 19.75 2.40 7.05
C THR A 67 18.59 1.55 7.58
N THR A 68 18.14 1.85 8.79
CA THR A 68 17.03 1.15 9.42
C THR A 68 15.70 1.73 8.98
N VAL A 69 14.77 0.85 8.60
CA VAL A 69 13.39 1.20 8.32
C VAL A 69 12.53 0.82 9.53
N PHE A 70 11.78 1.76 10.09
CA PHE A 70 10.97 1.56 11.30
C PHE A 70 9.47 1.72 11.07
N ALA A 71 9.03 2.15 9.89
CA ALA A 71 7.62 2.32 9.57
C ALA A 71 7.31 2.09 8.09
N PHE A 72 6.14 1.51 7.84
CA PHE A 72 5.54 1.32 6.52
C PHE A 72 4.09 1.79 6.52
N GLY A 73 3.66 2.44 5.44
CA GLY A 73 2.25 2.58 5.13
C GLY A 73 1.79 1.39 4.29
N LEU A 74 1.01 0.49 4.88
CA LEU A 74 0.49 -0.70 4.20
C LEU A 74 -1.00 -0.88 4.48
N PRO A 75 -1.80 -1.36 3.51
CA PRO A 75 -3.15 -1.84 3.77
C PRO A 75 -3.12 -3.24 4.40
N SER A 76 -4.30 -3.77 4.79
CA SER A 76 -4.40 -5.06 5.48
C SER A 76 -3.76 -6.22 4.70
N TRP A 77 -3.85 -6.24 3.37
CA TRP A 77 -3.19 -7.26 2.55
C TRP A 77 -1.65 -7.21 2.63
N GLY A 78 -1.08 -6.07 3.03
CA GLY A 78 0.37 -5.92 3.22
C GLY A 78 0.95 -6.81 4.32
N VAL A 79 0.11 -7.30 5.25
CA VAL A 79 0.57 -8.24 6.30
C VAL A 79 1.11 -9.55 5.73
N LEU A 80 0.58 -10.02 4.58
CA LEU A 80 1.11 -11.19 3.88
C LEU A 80 2.54 -10.95 3.41
N THR A 81 2.77 -9.80 2.80
CA THR A 81 4.09 -9.43 2.30
C THR A 81 5.08 -9.23 3.45
N MET A 82 4.63 -8.59 4.53
CA MET A 82 5.45 -8.46 5.74
C MET A 82 5.81 -9.84 6.31
N ARG A 83 4.84 -10.73 6.51
CA ARG A 83 5.06 -12.08 7.03
C ARG A 83 6.17 -12.82 6.26
N ASP A 84 6.16 -12.71 4.95
CA ASP A 84 7.07 -13.44 4.07
C ASP A 84 8.47 -12.79 3.97
N ASN A 85 8.64 -11.54 4.43
CA ASN A 85 9.86 -10.77 4.25
C ASN A 85 10.49 -10.20 5.53
N VAL A 86 9.83 -10.24 6.69
CA VAL A 86 10.38 -9.67 7.95
C VAL A 86 11.62 -10.37 8.48
N GLY A 87 11.86 -11.62 8.12
CA GLY A 87 13.05 -12.37 8.54
C GLY A 87 13.24 -12.36 10.06
N GLU A 88 14.43 -11.95 10.50
CA GLU A 88 14.80 -11.91 11.93
C GLU A 88 14.11 -10.79 12.72
N THR A 89 13.45 -9.84 12.04
CA THR A 89 12.66 -8.78 12.70
C THR A 89 11.24 -9.23 13.06
N SER A 90 10.89 -10.49 12.80
CA SER A 90 9.61 -11.06 13.22
C SER A 90 9.39 -10.88 14.71
N GLY A 91 8.21 -10.38 15.07
CA GLY A 91 7.86 -10.07 16.47
C GLY A 91 8.30 -8.68 16.96
N LEU A 92 9.06 -7.93 16.15
CA LEU A 92 9.48 -6.57 16.49
C LEU A 92 8.58 -5.49 15.84
N TRP A 93 7.74 -5.87 14.89
CA TRP A 93 6.80 -4.97 14.22
C TRP A 93 5.48 -4.89 15.00
N GLY A 94 4.80 -3.76 14.87
CA GLY A 94 3.46 -3.55 15.38
C GLY A 94 2.60 -2.84 14.34
N VAL A 95 1.30 -2.69 14.63
CA VAL A 95 0.38 -1.95 13.77
C VAL A 95 -0.16 -0.72 14.48
N CYS A 96 -0.32 0.36 13.74
CA CYS A 96 -0.95 1.57 14.25
C CYS A 96 -1.84 2.20 13.16
N SER A 97 -2.79 3.01 13.59
CA SER A 97 -3.62 3.77 12.65
C SER A 97 -2.77 4.77 11.88
N GLY A 98 -2.99 4.85 10.58
CA GLY A 98 -2.48 5.95 9.77
C GLY A 98 -3.17 7.28 10.10
N PRO A 99 -2.74 8.40 9.48
CA PRO A 99 -3.36 9.72 9.69
C PRO A 99 -4.83 9.79 9.24
N ALA A 100 -5.25 8.88 8.38
CA ALA A 100 -6.65 8.70 7.97
C ALA A 100 -6.92 7.23 7.69
N ALA A 101 -8.11 6.77 8.04
CA ALA A 101 -8.59 5.47 7.60
C ALA A 101 -8.88 5.54 6.09
N GLY A 102 -8.41 4.55 5.35
CA GLY A 102 -8.53 4.51 3.91
C GLY A 102 -8.87 3.12 3.40
N PHE A 103 -9.27 3.08 2.14
CA PHE A 103 -9.47 1.87 1.37
C PHE A 103 -8.43 1.86 0.25
N ASP A 104 -7.60 0.83 0.23
CA ASP A 104 -6.59 0.65 -0.82
C ASP A 104 -6.59 -0.78 -1.35
N GLY A 105 -7.07 -0.93 -2.57
CA GLY A 105 -7.06 -2.19 -3.29
C GLY A 105 -8.10 -3.19 -2.82
N GLY A 106 -7.64 -4.42 -2.59
CA GLY A 106 -8.46 -5.60 -2.37
C GLY A 106 -8.67 -6.40 -3.65
N THR A 107 -9.12 -7.63 -3.49
CA THR A 107 -9.41 -8.52 -4.62
C THR A 107 -10.91 -8.63 -4.81
N TYR A 108 -11.38 -8.36 -6.03
CA TYR A 108 -12.78 -8.47 -6.41
C TYR A 108 -12.98 -9.67 -7.33
N ILE A 109 -14.00 -10.46 -7.05
CA ILE A 109 -14.42 -11.54 -7.91
C ILE A 109 -15.78 -11.20 -8.53
N GLY A 110 -15.89 -11.30 -9.84
CA GLY A 110 -17.10 -11.00 -10.59
C GLY A 110 -17.45 -12.08 -11.58
N ILE A 111 -18.71 -12.05 -12.08
CA ILE A 111 -19.22 -12.97 -13.09
C ILE A 111 -19.37 -12.20 -14.40
N SER A 112 -18.74 -12.69 -15.47
CA SER A 112 -18.90 -12.12 -16.80
C SER A 112 -20.38 -12.09 -17.22
N SER A 113 -20.84 -10.96 -17.77
CA SER A 113 -22.17 -10.82 -18.33
C SER A 113 -22.43 -11.80 -19.48
N GLN A 114 -21.37 -12.26 -20.16
CA GLN A 114 -21.40 -13.21 -21.27
C GLN A 114 -21.40 -14.68 -20.80
N SER A 115 -21.24 -14.96 -19.50
CA SER A 115 -21.24 -16.33 -18.99
C SER A 115 -22.61 -16.98 -19.17
N GLU A 116 -22.61 -18.18 -19.71
CA GLU A 116 -23.80 -19.07 -19.80
C GLU A 116 -24.02 -19.92 -18.52
N ARG A 117 -23.09 -19.83 -17.57
CA ARG A 117 -23.06 -20.62 -16.31
C ARG A 117 -23.08 -19.71 -15.08
N LYS A 118 -23.91 -18.65 -15.10
CA LYS A 118 -23.94 -17.63 -14.03
C LYS A 118 -24.28 -18.21 -12.66
N ASP A 119 -25.20 -19.18 -12.59
CA ASP A 119 -25.60 -19.78 -11.32
C ASP A 119 -24.44 -20.57 -10.70
N THR A 120 -23.73 -21.37 -11.50
CA THR A 120 -22.56 -22.11 -11.02
C THR A 120 -21.43 -21.16 -10.61
N ALA A 121 -21.20 -20.10 -11.41
CA ALA A 121 -20.20 -19.09 -11.08
C ALA A 121 -20.57 -18.34 -9.79
N TRP A 122 -21.84 -18.09 -9.54
CA TRP A 122 -22.32 -17.48 -8.31
C TRP A 122 -22.08 -18.36 -7.08
N GLU A 123 -22.27 -19.68 -7.18
CA GLU A 123 -21.90 -20.61 -6.09
C GLU A 123 -20.41 -20.53 -5.77
N PHE A 124 -19.55 -20.40 -6.80
CA PHE A 124 -18.11 -20.22 -6.59
C PHE A 124 -17.77 -18.86 -5.94
N VAL A 125 -18.43 -17.77 -6.37
CA VAL A 125 -18.28 -16.45 -5.71
C VAL A 125 -18.65 -16.54 -4.23
N LYS A 126 -19.80 -17.16 -3.91
CA LYS A 126 -20.21 -17.36 -2.51
C LYS A 126 -19.23 -18.21 -1.71
N PHE A 127 -18.69 -19.26 -2.31
CA PHE A 127 -17.67 -20.08 -1.67
C PHE A 127 -16.42 -19.25 -1.33
N CYS A 128 -15.94 -18.42 -2.25
CA CYS A 128 -14.76 -17.59 -2.01
C CYS A 128 -14.97 -16.45 -1.01
N THR A 129 -16.21 -15.88 -0.93
CA THR A 129 -16.42 -14.61 -0.21
C THR A 129 -17.32 -14.71 1.01
N LEU A 130 -18.21 -15.69 1.07
CA LEU A 130 -19.26 -15.80 2.11
C LEU A 130 -19.23 -17.14 2.85
N ASN A 131 -18.42 -18.10 2.40
CA ASN A 131 -18.32 -19.38 3.10
C ASN A 131 -17.42 -19.23 4.33
N GLU A 132 -17.93 -19.67 5.47
CA GLU A 132 -17.24 -19.51 6.76
C GLU A 132 -15.97 -20.34 6.88
N ASP A 133 -15.99 -21.57 6.35
CA ASP A 133 -14.80 -22.44 6.38
C ASP A 133 -13.68 -21.85 5.50
N THR A 134 -14.04 -21.30 4.32
CA THR A 134 -13.09 -20.62 3.44
C THR A 134 -12.51 -19.37 4.11
N ALA A 135 -13.34 -18.58 4.79
CA ALA A 135 -12.90 -17.39 5.51
C ALA A 135 -11.95 -17.75 6.65
N ASN A 136 -12.27 -18.75 7.47
CA ASN A 136 -11.41 -19.22 8.54
C ASN A 136 -10.09 -19.78 8.00
N TRP A 137 -10.15 -20.57 6.91
CA TRP A 137 -8.95 -21.06 6.24
C TRP A 137 -8.03 -19.91 5.79
N TRP A 138 -8.60 -18.85 5.19
CA TRP A 138 -7.81 -17.69 4.77
C TRP A 138 -7.19 -16.95 5.96
N ILE A 139 -7.93 -16.78 7.05
CA ILE A 139 -7.45 -16.18 8.30
C ILE A 139 -6.23 -16.94 8.82
N GLU A 140 -6.34 -18.27 8.93
CA GLU A 140 -5.25 -19.14 9.38
C GLU A 140 -4.05 -19.12 8.43
N TYR A 141 -4.30 -19.15 7.12
CA TYR A 141 -3.25 -19.13 6.10
C TYR A 141 -2.54 -17.79 6.02
N SER A 142 -3.29 -16.69 5.99
CA SER A 142 -2.73 -15.35 5.82
C SER A 142 -2.03 -14.83 7.07
N GLN A 143 -2.45 -15.28 8.24
CA GLN A 143 -1.91 -14.82 9.52
C GLN A 143 -2.00 -13.29 9.68
N GLY A 144 -3.14 -12.70 9.36
CA GLY A 144 -3.38 -11.29 9.62
C GLY A 144 -4.14 -10.52 8.53
N ASP A 145 -4.27 -11.05 7.31
CA ASP A 145 -5.08 -10.39 6.29
C ASP A 145 -6.58 -10.56 6.57
N THR A 146 -7.37 -9.61 6.07
CA THR A 146 -8.81 -9.56 6.31
C THR A 146 -9.60 -10.40 5.33
N VAL A 147 -10.84 -10.73 5.72
CA VAL A 147 -11.84 -11.37 4.87
C VAL A 147 -13.12 -10.55 4.84
N SER A 148 -13.95 -10.75 3.81
CA SER A 148 -15.24 -10.05 3.67
C SER A 148 -16.25 -10.44 4.74
N LEU A 149 -16.10 -11.62 5.36
CA LEU A 149 -17.05 -12.16 6.32
C LEU A 149 -16.72 -11.69 7.74
N LYS A 150 -17.43 -10.65 8.18
CA LYS A 150 -17.21 -10.05 9.50
C LYS A 150 -17.35 -11.07 10.64
N SER A 151 -18.28 -12.02 10.56
CA SER A 151 -18.47 -13.05 11.59
C SER A 151 -17.25 -13.95 11.78
N ALA A 152 -16.45 -14.17 10.72
CA ALA A 152 -15.19 -14.89 10.83
C ALA A 152 -14.12 -14.02 11.56
N LEU A 153 -14.00 -12.75 11.19
CA LEU A 153 -13.09 -11.83 11.89
C LEU A 153 -13.44 -11.69 13.38
N ASP A 154 -14.72 -11.59 13.70
CA ASP A 154 -15.20 -11.49 15.11
C ASP A 154 -14.82 -12.72 15.96
N LYS A 155 -14.68 -13.90 15.36
CA LYS A 155 -14.23 -15.12 16.04
C LYS A 155 -12.72 -15.09 16.35
N HIS A 156 -11.96 -14.47 15.48
CA HIS A 156 -10.49 -14.39 15.55
C HIS A 156 -9.97 -13.08 16.12
N LYS A 157 -10.84 -12.16 16.55
CA LYS A 157 -10.45 -10.82 17.02
C LYS A 157 -9.49 -10.82 18.21
N ASP A 158 -9.52 -11.88 19.00
CA ASP A 158 -8.69 -12.02 20.19
C ASP A 158 -7.40 -12.83 19.94
N ASP A 159 -7.20 -13.34 18.72
CA ASP A 159 -6.01 -14.09 18.35
C ASP A 159 -4.79 -13.18 18.33
N GLU A 160 -3.73 -13.61 19.01
CA GLU A 160 -2.45 -12.91 19.04
C GLU A 160 -1.61 -13.29 17.83
N ASN A 161 -1.02 -12.29 17.17
CA ASN A 161 -0.14 -12.50 16.02
C ASN A 161 1.33 -12.33 16.43
N GLN A 162 2.09 -13.42 16.42
CA GLN A 162 3.47 -13.42 16.90
C GLN A 162 4.44 -12.68 15.97
N ILE A 163 4.12 -12.54 14.68
CA ILE A 163 4.89 -11.76 13.72
C ILE A 163 4.85 -10.27 14.08
N TYR A 164 3.75 -9.84 14.67
CA TYR A 164 3.50 -8.46 15.10
C TYR A 164 3.50 -8.31 16.65
N GLY A 165 4.43 -8.99 17.31
CA GLY A 165 4.67 -8.81 18.75
C GLY A 165 3.52 -9.22 19.65
N GLY A 166 2.62 -10.09 19.21
CA GLY A 166 1.45 -10.51 19.96
C GLY A 166 0.22 -9.61 19.77
N GLU A 167 0.25 -8.68 18.83
CA GLU A 167 -0.89 -7.80 18.58
C GLU A 167 -2.11 -8.56 18.01
N LYS A 168 -3.31 -8.06 18.33
CA LYS A 168 -4.59 -8.61 17.89
C LYS A 168 -5.01 -7.95 16.59
N LEU A 169 -4.43 -8.38 15.46
CA LEU A 169 -4.62 -7.72 14.15
C LEU A 169 -6.08 -7.68 13.71
N TYR A 170 -6.86 -8.76 13.94
CA TYR A 170 -8.26 -8.79 13.50
C TYR A 170 -9.14 -7.83 14.29
N GLN A 171 -8.86 -7.63 15.59
CA GLN A 171 -9.51 -6.57 16.35
C GLN A 171 -9.14 -5.19 15.81
N PHE A 172 -7.86 -4.97 15.52
CA PHE A 172 -7.40 -3.72 14.93
C PHE A 172 -8.10 -3.41 13.59
N TRP A 173 -8.20 -4.38 12.67
CA TRP A 173 -8.90 -4.19 11.39
C TRP A 173 -10.39 -3.92 11.57
N LEU A 174 -11.07 -4.63 12.48
CA LEU A 174 -12.47 -4.38 12.80
C LEU A 174 -12.71 -2.96 13.31
N ASP A 175 -11.78 -2.45 14.12
CA ASP A 175 -11.85 -1.09 14.66
C ASP A 175 -11.56 -0.06 13.57
N GLN A 176 -10.56 -0.28 12.71
CA GLN A 176 -10.22 0.64 11.63
C GLN A 176 -11.31 0.70 10.55
N ALA A 177 -11.94 -0.42 10.23
CA ALA A 177 -12.98 -0.48 9.21
C ALA A 177 -14.17 0.45 9.48
N GLN A 178 -14.42 0.80 10.74
CA GLN A 178 -15.52 1.70 11.12
C GLN A 178 -15.28 3.15 10.68
N TYR A 179 -14.04 3.54 10.43
CA TYR A 179 -13.66 4.90 10.04
C TYR A 179 -13.52 5.07 8.52
N ILE A 180 -13.66 3.98 7.74
CA ILE A 180 -13.58 4.05 6.28
C ILE A 180 -14.87 4.64 5.73
N ASP A 181 -14.78 5.83 5.14
CA ASP A 181 -15.89 6.51 4.46
C ASP A 181 -15.78 6.34 2.95
N THR A 182 -16.61 5.48 2.38
CA THR A 182 -16.68 5.25 0.93
C THR A 182 -17.74 6.11 0.23
N SER A 183 -18.42 7.00 0.95
CA SER A 183 -19.52 7.80 0.39
C SER A 183 -19.09 8.76 -0.72
N LYS A 184 -17.80 9.09 -0.78
CA LYS A 184 -17.20 10.01 -1.76
C LYS A 184 -16.40 9.31 -2.85
N VAL A 185 -16.30 7.97 -2.81
CA VAL A 185 -15.55 7.20 -3.82
C VAL A 185 -16.23 7.32 -5.18
N THR A 186 -15.45 7.61 -6.20
CA THR A 186 -15.91 7.80 -7.57
C THR A 186 -15.06 6.99 -8.57
N ARG A 187 -15.53 6.89 -9.80
CA ARG A 187 -14.75 6.28 -10.89
C ARG A 187 -13.48 7.06 -11.27
N TYR A 188 -13.35 8.28 -10.77
CA TYR A 188 -12.23 9.18 -11.07
C TYR A 188 -11.08 9.09 -10.08
N ASP A 189 -11.29 8.49 -8.91
CA ASP A 189 -10.36 8.51 -7.77
C ASP A 189 -8.96 8.05 -8.15
N LYS A 190 -8.86 6.97 -8.96
CA LYS A 190 -7.54 6.49 -9.39
C LYS A 190 -6.80 7.55 -10.21
N GLY A 191 -7.43 8.13 -11.22
CA GLY A 191 -6.79 9.14 -12.08
C GLY A 191 -6.48 10.43 -11.34
N ILE A 192 -7.35 10.84 -10.40
CA ILE A 192 -7.10 11.99 -9.53
C ILE A 192 -5.93 11.69 -8.59
N GLY A 193 -5.88 10.49 -8.01
CA GLY A 193 -4.79 10.06 -7.14
C GLY A 193 -3.44 10.00 -7.87
N ASP A 194 -3.42 9.46 -9.08
CA ASP A 194 -2.22 9.41 -9.93
C ASP A 194 -1.71 10.83 -10.26
N ALA A 195 -2.61 11.75 -10.65
CA ALA A 195 -2.26 13.16 -10.91
C ALA A 195 -1.75 13.87 -9.64
N TRP A 196 -2.37 13.61 -8.49
CA TRP A 196 -1.92 14.16 -7.22
C TRP A 196 -0.54 13.62 -6.80
N GLY A 197 -0.28 12.33 -7.00
CA GLY A 197 1.04 11.73 -6.77
C GLY A 197 2.13 12.36 -7.64
N ASN A 198 1.83 12.66 -8.91
CA ASN A 198 2.75 13.38 -9.80
C ASN A 198 3.03 14.81 -9.32
N ALA A 199 2.00 15.52 -8.85
CA ALA A 199 2.16 16.86 -8.28
C ALA A 199 3.07 16.84 -7.04
N ILE A 200 2.86 15.89 -6.11
CA ILE A 200 3.74 15.71 -4.95
C ILE A 200 5.18 15.41 -5.40
N SER A 201 5.36 14.52 -6.37
CA SER A 201 6.68 14.15 -6.86
C SER A 201 7.45 15.33 -7.42
N SER A 202 6.80 16.19 -8.22
CA SER A 202 7.45 17.37 -8.80
C SER A 202 7.91 18.41 -7.75
N VAL A 203 7.15 18.56 -6.67
CA VAL A 203 7.55 19.43 -5.54
C VAL A 203 8.68 18.78 -4.73
N LYS A 204 8.55 17.49 -4.45
CA LYS A 204 9.53 16.72 -3.69
C LYS A 204 10.92 16.78 -4.33
N THR A 205 11.00 16.65 -5.66
CA THR A 205 12.26 16.71 -6.41
C THR A 205 12.75 18.13 -6.71
N GLY A 206 11.97 19.16 -6.36
CA GLY A 206 12.33 20.56 -6.64
C GLY A 206 12.13 20.98 -8.10
N GLU A 207 11.43 20.16 -8.91
CA GLU A 207 11.11 20.50 -10.30
C GLU A 207 10.11 21.66 -10.39
N LYS A 208 9.15 21.70 -9.45
CA LYS A 208 8.12 22.75 -9.36
C LYS A 208 7.98 23.27 -7.94
N THR A 209 7.53 24.51 -7.84
CA THR A 209 7.01 25.03 -6.58
C THR A 209 5.67 24.37 -6.23
N LYS A 210 5.26 24.44 -4.98
CA LYS A 210 3.98 23.91 -4.53
C LYS A 210 2.79 24.52 -5.29
N ASP A 211 2.81 25.84 -5.49
CA ASP A 211 1.74 26.55 -6.19
C ASP A 211 1.66 26.14 -7.67
N GLU A 212 2.80 26.00 -8.36
CA GLU A 212 2.84 25.52 -9.73
C GLU A 212 2.32 24.09 -9.85
N ALA A 213 2.75 23.18 -8.97
CA ALA A 213 2.31 21.80 -8.98
C ALA A 213 0.79 21.65 -8.71
N ILE A 214 0.24 22.46 -7.82
CA ILE A 214 -1.20 22.50 -7.53
C ILE A 214 -1.98 23.05 -8.73
N SER A 215 -1.48 24.12 -9.37
CA SER A 215 -2.10 24.68 -10.58
C SER A 215 -2.14 23.64 -11.69
N ASP A 216 -1.02 22.99 -11.96
CA ASP A 216 -0.91 21.95 -13.00
C ASP A 216 -1.77 20.72 -12.70
N PHE A 217 -1.88 20.35 -11.43
CA PHE A 217 -2.81 19.30 -11.00
C PHE A 217 -4.25 19.65 -11.37
N TYR A 218 -4.71 20.86 -11.06
CA TYR A 218 -6.06 21.31 -11.44
C TYR A 218 -6.27 21.31 -12.94
N ASP A 219 -5.31 21.86 -13.70
CA ASP A 219 -5.37 21.90 -15.18
C ASP A 219 -5.41 20.47 -15.76
N THR A 220 -4.66 19.54 -15.17
CA THR A 220 -4.65 18.13 -15.58
C THR A 220 -6.02 17.49 -15.36
N ILE A 221 -6.65 17.74 -14.21
CA ILE A 221 -7.97 17.17 -13.88
C ILE A 221 -9.04 17.74 -14.82
N GLU A 222 -9.06 19.05 -15.06
CA GLU A 222 -10.03 19.69 -15.98
C GLU A 222 -9.86 19.19 -17.42
N ALA A 223 -8.62 19.00 -17.87
CA ALA A 223 -8.34 18.48 -19.22
C ALA A 223 -8.71 16.99 -19.37
N THR A 224 -8.49 16.19 -18.32
CA THR A 224 -8.74 14.73 -18.36
C THR A 224 -10.22 14.39 -18.16
N TYR A 225 -10.90 15.17 -17.32
CA TYR A 225 -12.29 14.94 -16.90
C TYR A 225 -13.12 16.23 -17.06
N PRO A 226 -13.53 16.58 -18.31
CA PRO A 226 -14.26 17.82 -18.59
C PRO A 226 -15.59 17.98 -17.83
N GLU A 227 -16.13 16.88 -17.33
CA GLU A 227 -17.36 16.87 -16.52
C GLU A 227 -17.12 17.21 -15.04
N ILE A 228 -15.86 17.31 -14.58
CA ILE A 228 -15.51 17.69 -13.20
C ILE A 228 -15.29 19.21 -13.18
N THR A 229 -15.93 19.86 -12.23
CA THR A 229 -15.65 21.26 -11.91
C THR A 229 -14.62 21.33 -10.78
N VAL A 230 -13.49 21.97 -11.05
CA VAL A 230 -12.44 22.20 -10.06
C VAL A 230 -12.67 23.53 -9.36
N ASN A 231 -12.69 23.51 -8.03
CA ASN A 231 -12.71 24.74 -7.20
C ASN A 231 -11.28 25.10 -6.80
N ARG A 232 -10.72 26.11 -7.44
CA ARG A 232 -9.35 26.63 -7.22
C ARG A 232 -9.26 27.54 -6.00
#